data_cd2b8b6e828420cf38a6868beecdc176
#
_entry.id   cd2b8b6e828420cf38a6868beecdc176
#
_cell.length_a   1.000
_cell.length_b   1.000
_cell.length_c   1.000
_cell.angle_alpha   90.00
_cell.angle_beta   90.00
_cell.angle_gamma   90.00
#
_symmetry.space_group_name_H-M   'P 1'
#
loop_
_entity.id
_entity.type
_entity.pdbx_description
1 polymer ?
#
loop_
_entity_poly.entity_id
_entity_poly.type
_entity_poly.pdbx_seq_one_letter_code
_entity_poly.pdbx_strand_id
1 'polypeptide(L)'
;GTSYKPYNPVALLNEETDQEKWNQLLASGKITFSPIEGLNLSAMAAMQRYDSMRDKWNTFNYFTTTIENKNAEVTKWAAGSMDRTLELTADYFKTIGKHEFSGLVGYSYQDFERQGSQMYAMDFPTDIFGPWNIGTAQSTKDGKSTISSYKNGNKLISFFGRLTYNYDNKYMLMGSLRREGSSKFGVNHKWGWFP
;
A
#
# COMPACT_ATOMS: atom_id res chain seq x y z
N GLY A 1 -21.77 21.42 -36.16
CA GLY A 1 -21.16 22.24 -35.11
C GLY A 1 -21.43 21.63 -33.77
N THR A 2 -20.44 21.14 -33.07
CA THR A 2 -20.52 20.67 -31.67
C THR A 2 -20.75 21.92 -30.81
N SER A 3 -21.97 22.10 -30.34
CA SER A 3 -22.30 23.16 -29.38
C SER A 3 -21.61 22.80 -28.05
N TYR A 4 -20.57 23.50 -27.73
CA TYR A 4 -19.94 23.46 -26.41
C TYR A 4 -20.94 24.12 -25.42
N LYS A 5 -21.59 23.31 -24.61
CA LYS A 5 -22.40 23.83 -23.50
C LYS A 5 -21.48 23.96 -22.30
N PRO A 6 -21.10 25.17 -21.86
CA PRO A 6 -20.34 25.35 -20.65
C PRO A 6 -21.20 24.92 -19.46
N TYR A 7 -20.78 23.90 -18.73
CA TYR A 7 -21.45 23.52 -17.49
C TYR A 7 -21.17 24.55 -16.40
N ASN A 8 -22.17 24.89 -15.63
CA ASN A 8 -22.04 25.79 -14.49
C ASN A 8 -21.17 25.10 -13.41
N PRO A 9 -19.97 25.60 -13.05
CA PRO A 9 -19.12 25.01 -12.05
C PRO A 9 -19.78 24.87 -10.68
N VAL A 10 -20.67 25.79 -10.31
CA VAL A 10 -21.42 25.75 -9.05
C VAL A 10 -22.40 24.59 -9.04
N ALA A 11 -23.06 24.32 -10.17
CA ALA A 11 -23.95 23.17 -10.29
C ALA A 11 -23.16 21.87 -10.17
N LEU A 12 -21.97 21.76 -10.76
CA LEU A 12 -21.11 20.57 -10.61
C LEU A 12 -20.76 20.30 -9.15
N LEU A 13 -20.42 21.33 -8.39
CA LEU A 13 -20.06 21.19 -6.97
C LEU A 13 -21.26 20.79 -6.08
N ASN A 14 -22.47 21.19 -6.45
CA ASN A 14 -23.66 20.89 -5.67
C ASN A 14 -24.28 19.53 -6.01
N GLU A 15 -24.07 19.05 -7.22
CA GLU A 15 -24.70 17.83 -7.73
C GLU A 15 -23.79 16.59 -7.65
N GLU A 16 -22.52 16.76 -7.26
CA GLU A 16 -21.59 15.67 -6.98
C GLU A 16 -21.19 15.67 -5.51
N THR A 17 -21.21 14.49 -4.90
CA THR A 17 -20.56 14.23 -3.61
C THR A 17 -19.49 13.18 -3.81
N ASP A 18 -18.24 13.50 -3.49
CA ASP A 18 -17.11 12.57 -3.55
C ASP A 18 -16.37 12.65 -2.21
N GLN A 19 -16.54 11.64 -1.39
CA GLN A 19 -15.98 11.60 -0.04
C GLN A 19 -15.15 10.33 0.15
N GLU A 20 -13.92 10.51 0.62
CA GLU A 20 -13.07 9.42 1.04
C GLU A 20 -12.77 9.54 2.54
N LYS A 21 -12.92 8.42 3.25
CA LYS A 21 -12.50 8.25 4.64
C LYS A 21 -11.44 7.16 4.67
N TRP A 22 -10.34 7.45 5.34
CA TRP A 22 -9.27 6.48 5.50
C TRP A 22 -8.75 6.43 6.93
N ASN A 23 -8.25 5.27 7.29
CA ASN A 23 -7.58 5.02 8.56
C ASN A 23 -6.22 4.39 8.29
N GLN A 24 -5.21 4.83 9.02
CA GLN A 24 -3.89 4.25 8.96
C GLN A 24 -3.41 3.91 10.36
N LEU A 25 -2.92 2.68 10.53
CA LEU A 25 -2.24 2.24 11.73
C LEU A 25 -0.81 1.88 11.34
N LEU A 26 0.15 2.49 12.03
CA LEU A 26 1.56 2.13 11.96
C LEU A 26 2.01 1.74 13.35
N ALA A 27 2.53 0.52 13.49
CA ALA A 27 3.11 0.02 14.72
C ALA A 27 4.47 -0.59 14.44
N SER A 28 5.46 -0.29 15.27
CA SER A 28 6.78 -0.90 15.18
C SER A 28 7.40 -1.06 16.57
N GLY A 29 8.24 -2.08 16.71
CA GLY A 29 9.01 -2.31 17.89
C GLY A 29 10.38 -2.89 17.52
N LYS A 30 11.41 -2.48 18.24
CA LYS A 30 12.78 -2.99 18.11
C LYS A 30 13.30 -3.37 19.48
N ILE A 31 13.92 -4.53 19.56
CA ILE A 31 14.65 -5.02 20.72
C ILE A 31 16.10 -5.22 20.29
N THR A 32 17.04 -4.73 21.08
CA THR A 32 18.47 -4.96 20.88
C THR A 32 19.05 -5.60 22.14
N PHE A 33 19.81 -6.66 21.95
CA PHE A 33 20.54 -7.35 22.99
C PHE A 33 22.05 -7.33 22.69
N SER A 34 22.84 -6.85 23.62
CA SER A 34 24.30 -6.71 23.47
C SER A 34 24.99 -7.65 24.45
N PRO A 35 25.21 -8.94 24.06
CA PRO A 35 25.77 -9.96 24.97
C PRO A 35 27.24 -9.75 25.33
N ILE A 36 28.01 -9.15 24.44
CA ILE A 36 29.42 -8.81 24.61
C ILE A 36 29.73 -7.46 24.00
N GLU A 37 30.82 -6.85 24.41
CA GLU A 37 31.29 -5.59 23.86
C GLU A 37 31.47 -5.66 22.34
N GLY A 38 30.88 -4.70 21.62
CA GLY A 38 30.93 -4.60 20.15
C GLY A 38 29.91 -5.46 19.40
N LEU A 39 29.19 -6.41 20.04
CA LEU A 39 28.17 -7.23 19.39
C LEU A 39 26.77 -6.79 19.79
N ASN A 40 25.94 -6.45 18.79
CA ASN A 40 24.52 -6.17 18.99
C ASN A 40 23.69 -7.13 18.14
N LEU A 41 22.71 -7.73 18.77
CA LEU A 41 21.68 -8.55 18.14
C LEU A 41 20.36 -7.80 18.21
N SER A 42 19.78 -7.49 17.08
CA SER A 42 18.52 -6.71 17.01
C SER A 42 17.44 -7.50 16.32
N ALA A 43 16.23 -7.40 16.85
CA ALA A 43 15.01 -7.86 16.21
C ALA A 43 14.03 -6.68 16.10
N MET A 44 13.56 -6.40 14.90
CA MET A 44 12.56 -5.37 14.62
C MET A 44 11.33 -6.01 13.97
N ALA A 45 10.17 -5.67 14.48
CA ALA A 45 8.89 -5.98 13.83
C ALA A 45 8.14 -4.69 13.56
N ALA A 46 7.55 -4.58 12.38
CA ALA A 46 6.71 -3.44 12.00
C ALA A 46 5.47 -3.92 11.25
N MET A 47 4.38 -3.19 11.45
CA MET A 47 3.11 -3.42 10.77
C MET A 47 2.53 -2.07 10.37
N GLN A 48 2.09 -1.99 9.11
CA GLN A 48 1.32 -0.87 8.61
C GLN A 48 0.01 -1.39 8.02
N ARG A 49 -1.10 -0.86 8.49
CA ARG A 49 -2.42 -1.13 7.97
C ARG A 49 -3.04 0.16 7.46
N TYR A 50 -3.62 0.09 6.29
CA TYR A 50 -4.37 1.19 5.68
C TYR A 50 -5.72 0.64 5.21
N ASP A 51 -6.80 1.31 5.57
CA ASP A 51 -8.16 1.01 5.12
C ASP A 51 -8.79 2.30 4.63
N SER A 52 -9.41 2.28 3.45
CA SER A 52 -10.16 3.42 2.91
C SER A 52 -11.53 3.00 2.39
N MET A 53 -12.46 3.94 2.50
CA MET A 53 -13.79 3.87 1.90
C MET A 53 -14.05 5.18 1.17
N ARG A 54 -14.42 5.10 -0.10
CA ARG A 54 -14.79 6.26 -0.93
C ARG A 54 -16.16 6.04 -1.50
N ASP A 55 -17.00 7.06 -1.36
CA ASP A 55 -18.35 7.12 -1.89
C ASP A 55 -18.44 8.30 -2.84
N LYS A 56 -18.70 8.02 -4.10
CA LYS A 56 -18.99 9.04 -5.12
C LYS A 56 -20.44 8.92 -5.52
N TRP A 57 -21.19 10.00 -5.38
CA TRP A 57 -22.60 10.12 -5.72
C TRP A 57 -22.80 11.28 -6.70
N ASN A 58 -23.49 11.03 -7.78
CA ASN A 58 -23.95 12.01 -8.75
C ASN A 58 -25.48 12.01 -8.73
N THR A 59 -26.08 13.19 -8.50
CA THR A 59 -27.54 13.34 -8.45
C THR A 59 -28.19 13.22 -9.82
N PHE A 60 -29.52 13.26 -9.86
CA PHE A 60 -30.28 13.29 -11.11
C PHE A 60 -29.90 14.47 -12.03
N ASN A 61 -29.54 15.60 -11.44
CA ASN A 61 -29.23 16.84 -12.16
C ASN A 61 -27.75 16.97 -12.51
N TYR A 62 -26.90 15.99 -12.14
CA TYR A 62 -25.51 16.02 -12.51
C TYR A 62 -25.38 15.90 -14.04
N PHE A 63 -24.40 16.57 -14.62
CA PHE A 63 -24.33 16.71 -16.07
C PHE A 63 -24.21 15.37 -16.81
N THR A 64 -23.42 14.41 -16.29
CA THR A 64 -23.28 13.10 -16.93
C THR A 64 -24.54 12.27 -16.82
N THR A 65 -25.21 12.27 -15.66
CA THR A 65 -26.49 11.58 -15.47
C THR A 65 -27.54 12.10 -16.41
N THR A 66 -27.62 13.44 -16.58
CA THR A 66 -28.56 14.09 -17.51
C THR A 66 -28.25 13.74 -18.97
N ILE A 67 -26.99 13.76 -19.41
CA ILE A 67 -26.60 13.43 -20.79
C ILE A 67 -26.86 11.96 -21.12
N GLU A 68 -26.56 11.08 -20.17
CA GLU A 68 -26.68 9.65 -20.34
C GLU A 68 -28.07 9.12 -20.01
N ASN A 69 -29.02 10.02 -19.70
CA ASN A 69 -30.39 9.70 -19.31
C ASN A 69 -30.49 8.70 -18.16
N LYS A 70 -29.69 8.94 -17.11
CA LYS A 70 -29.67 8.18 -15.86
C LYS A 70 -30.35 8.96 -14.74
N ASN A 71 -30.93 8.24 -13.80
CA ASN A 71 -31.49 8.82 -12.58
C ASN A 71 -30.52 8.60 -11.42
N ALA A 72 -29.57 9.49 -11.26
CA ALA A 72 -28.49 9.40 -10.29
C ALA A 72 -27.61 8.13 -10.43
N GLU A 73 -26.41 8.22 -9.92
CA GLU A 73 -25.48 7.09 -9.90
C GLU A 73 -24.57 7.13 -8.66
N VAL A 74 -24.13 5.96 -8.24
CA VAL A 74 -23.20 5.81 -7.13
C VAL A 74 -22.04 4.91 -7.53
N THR A 75 -20.84 5.30 -7.11
CA THR A 75 -19.69 4.38 -7.07
C THR A 75 -19.14 4.32 -5.66
N LYS A 76 -18.98 3.14 -5.15
CA LYS A 76 -18.40 2.88 -3.81
C LYS A 76 -17.14 2.05 -3.97
N TRP A 77 -16.08 2.49 -3.30
CA TRP A 77 -14.83 1.75 -3.22
C TRP A 77 -14.51 1.44 -1.77
N ALA A 78 -14.05 0.25 -1.52
CA ALA A 78 -13.41 -0.13 -0.28
C ALA A 78 -12.04 -0.72 -0.62
N ALA A 79 -10.98 -0.20 -0.01
CA ALA A 79 -9.63 -0.69 -0.22
C ALA A 79 -8.92 -0.86 1.11
N GLY A 80 -8.09 -1.88 1.20
CA GLY A 80 -7.29 -2.16 2.37
C GLY A 80 -5.90 -2.67 1.99
N SER A 81 -4.92 -2.32 2.81
CA SER A 81 -3.58 -2.86 2.70
C SER A 81 -3.01 -3.22 4.05
N MET A 82 -2.19 -4.26 4.06
CA MET A 82 -1.45 -4.71 5.22
C MET A 82 -0.03 -5.02 4.82
N ASP A 83 0.91 -4.31 5.43
CA ASP A 83 2.34 -4.51 5.26
C ASP A 83 2.93 -4.96 6.59
N ARG A 84 3.66 -6.08 6.59
CA ARG A 84 4.34 -6.63 7.77
C ARG A 84 5.80 -6.79 7.47
N THR A 85 6.64 -6.38 8.38
CA THR A 85 8.11 -6.50 8.27
C THR A 85 8.65 -7.14 9.54
N LEU A 86 9.53 -8.12 9.36
CA LEU A 86 10.39 -8.67 10.40
C LEU A 86 11.82 -8.51 9.92
N GLU A 87 12.67 -7.92 10.74
CA GLU A 87 14.10 -7.79 10.47
C GLU A 87 14.91 -8.27 11.67
N LEU A 88 15.87 -9.14 11.40
CA LEU A 88 16.83 -9.65 12.38
C LEU A 88 18.20 -9.24 11.91
N THR A 89 18.98 -8.60 12.77
CA THR A 89 20.34 -8.17 12.45
C THR A 89 21.31 -8.55 13.56
N ALA A 90 22.53 -8.86 13.18
CA ALA A 90 23.66 -8.95 14.07
C ALA A 90 24.76 -8.04 13.53
N ASP A 91 25.19 -7.10 14.33
CA ASP A 91 26.31 -6.22 14.02
C ASP A 91 27.43 -6.38 15.05
N TYR A 92 28.65 -6.38 14.55
CA TYR A 92 29.84 -6.48 15.37
C TYR A 92 30.84 -5.41 14.98
N PHE A 93 31.40 -4.75 15.98
CA PHE A 93 32.42 -3.72 15.83
C PHE A 93 33.60 -4.05 16.75
N LYS A 94 34.85 -3.95 16.22
CA LYS A 94 36.09 -4.16 16.98
C LYS A 94 37.19 -3.24 16.49
N THR A 95 37.84 -2.56 17.46
CA THR A 95 39.06 -1.79 17.22
C THR A 95 40.27 -2.53 17.80
N ILE A 96 41.33 -2.71 17.02
CA ILE A 96 42.60 -3.30 17.44
C ILE A 96 43.72 -2.38 16.97
N GLY A 97 44.24 -1.55 17.88
CA GLY A 97 45.23 -0.54 17.55
C GLY A 97 44.70 0.46 16.53
N LYS A 98 45.28 0.49 15.33
CA LYS A 98 44.84 1.37 14.22
C LYS A 98 43.84 0.72 13.27
N HIS A 99 43.43 -0.52 13.55
CA HIS A 99 42.50 -1.29 12.71
C HIS A 99 41.10 -1.27 13.31
N GLU A 100 40.13 -0.83 12.52
CA GLU A 100 38.73 -0.87 12.88
C GLU A 100 37.98 -1.81 11.93
N PHE A 101 37.25 -2.76 12.48
CA PHE A 101 36.44 -3.73 11.76
C PHE A 101 34.98 -3.55 12.15
N SER A 102 34.09 -3.49 11.15
CA SER A 102 32.65 -3.51 11.35
C SER A 102 32.03 -4.54 10.43
N GLY A 103 31.20 -5.39 10.97
CA GLY A 103 30.45 -6.40 10.23
C GLY A 103 28.97 -6.33 10.60
N LEU A 104 28.12 -6.47 9.59
CA LEU A 104 26.68 -6.58 9.73
C LEU A 104 26.19 -7.77 8.93
N VAL A 105 25.36 -8.62 9.52
CA VAL A 105 24.57 -9.62 8.81
C VAL A 105 23.11 -9.47 9.20
N GLY A 106 22.21 -9.75 8.27
CA GLY A 106 20.81 -9.61 8.54
C GLY A 106 19.92 -10.51 7.69
N TYR A 107 18.73 -10.68 8.22
CA TYR A 107 17.59 -11.34 7.60
C TYR A 107 16.41 -10.39 7.61
N SER A 108 15.68 -10.31 6.50
CA SER A 108 14.45 -9.51 6.41
C SER A 108 13.36 -10.35 5.76
N TYR A 109 12.19 -10.30 6.34
CA TYR A 109 10.95 -10.85 5.80
C TYR A 109 9.92 -9.72 5.68
N GLN A 110 9.33 -9.58 4.50
CA GLN A 110 8.26 -8.62 4.24
C GLN A 110 7.08 -9.33 3.59
N ASP A 111 5.88 -9.00 4.06
CA ASP A 111 4.61 -9.51 3.56
C ASP A 111 3.70 -8.33 3.24
N PHE A 112 3.33 -8.21 1.96
CA PHE A 112 2.47 -7.15 1.44
C PHE A 112 1.17 -7.74 0.97
N GLU A 113 0.06 -7.25 1.50
CA GLU A 113 -1.29 -7.62 1.11
C GLU A 113 -2.07 -6.38 0.67
N ARG A 114 -2.80 -6.49 -0.42
CA ARG A 114 -3.69 -5.46 -0.97
C ARG A 114 -5.00 -6.12 -1.34
N GLN A 115 -6.10 -5.50 -0.95
CA GLN A 115 -7.44 -5.96 -1.32
C GLN A 115 -8.34 -4.77 -1.57
N GLY A 116 -9.37 -4.97 -2.37
CA GLY A 116 -10.37 -3.94 -2.60
C GLY A 116 -11.60 -4.49 -3.27
N SER A 117 -12.66 -3.69 -3.19
CA SER A 117 -13.92 -3.93 -3.88
C SER A 117 -14.47 -2.62 -4.42
N GLN A 118 -15.24 -2.71 -5.48
CA GLN A 118 -15.95 -1.60 -6.09
C GLN A 118 -17.37 -2.04 -6.41
N MET A 119 -18.30 -1.15 -6.16
CA MET A 119 -19.70 -1.30 -6.54
C MET A 119 -20.12 -0.06 -7.31
N TYR A 120 -20.82 -0.26 -8.41
CA TYR A 120 -21.45 0.81 -9.19
C TYR A 120 -22.92 0.48 -9.43
N ALA A 121 -23.79 1.46 -9.22
CA ALA A 121 -25.19 1.34 -9.50
C ALA A 121 -25.75 2.69 -9.99
N MET A 122 -26.84 2.64 -10.75
CA MET A 122 -27.50 3.80 -11.35
C MET A 122 -29.01 3.61 -11.35
N ASP A 123 -29.70 4.68 -11.72
CA ASP A 123 -31.17 4.74 -11.81
C ASP A 123 -31.84 4.55 -10.45
N PHE A 124 -31.52 5.46 -9.53
CA PHE A 124 -32.16 5.52 -8.22
C PHE A 124 -33.58 6.14 -8.32
N PRO A 125 -34.50 5.73 -7.46
CA PRO A 125 -35.87 6.31 -7.46
C PRO A 125 -35.91 7.72 -6.86
N THR A 126 -34.87 8.14 -6.13
CA THR A 126 -34.80 9.45 -5.46
C THR A 126 -33.38 9.80 -5.08
N ASP A 127 -33.02 11.08 -5.03
CA ASP A 127 -31.76 11.61 -4.51
C ASP A 127 -31.69 11.69 -2.98
N ILE A 128 -32.79 11.48 -2.26
CA ILE A 128 -32.89 11.71 -0.81
C ILE A 128 -31.89 10.83 -0.03
N PHE A 129 -31.60 9.64 -0.50
CA PHE A 129 -30.71 8.69 0.19
C PHE A 129 -29.23 8.94 -0.11
N GLY A 130 -28.90 9.75 -1.13
CA GLY A 130 -27.52 9.94 -1.57
C GLY A 130 -26.84 8.58 -1.89
N PRO A 131 -25.58 8.39 -1.50
CA PRO A 131 -24.81 7.17 -1.81
C PRO A 131 -25.24 5.92 -1.03
N TRP A 132 -26.33 6.01 -0.27
CA TRP A 132 -26.82 4.91 0.56
C TRP A 132 -27.95 4.13 -0.13
N ASN A 133 -28.30 2.97 0.41
CA ASN A 133 -29.37 2.12 -0.12
C ASN A 133 -29.18 1.69 -1.58
N ILE A 134 -27.99 1.30 -1.96
CA ILE A 134 -27.62 0.87 -3.33
C ILE A 134 -28.56 -0.21 -3.91
N GLY A 135 -29.19 -1.01 -3.04
CA GLY A 135 -30.17 -2.03 -3.43
C GLY A 135 -31.49 -1.45 -4.00
N THR A 136 -31.76 -0.14 -3.82
CA THR A 136 -32.96 0.51 -4.38
C THR A 136 -32.77 0.94 -5.84
N ALA A 137 -31.54 1.02 -6.31
CA ALA A 137 -31.22 1.36 -7.69
C ALA A 137 -31.85 0.35 -8.66
N GLN A 138 -32.43 0.83 -9.77
CA GLN A 138 -33.05 -0.03 -10.76
C GLN A 138 -32.02 -0.96 -11.42
N SER A 139 -30.81 -0.45 -11.67
CA SER A 139 -29.71 -1.28 -12.18
C SER A 139 -29.37 -2.46 -11.26
N THR A 140 -29.51 -2.31 -9.94
CA THR A 140 -29.29 -3.42 -8.99
C THR A 140 -30.40 -4.45 -9.08
N LYS A 141 -31.66 -4.02 -9.15
CA LYS A 141 -32.83 -4.90 -9.32
C LYS A 141 -32.79 -5.67 -10.64
N ASP A 142 -32.28 -5.04 -11.69
CA ASP A 142 -32.16 -5.61 -13.04
C ASP A 142 -30.90 -6.48 -13.21
N GLY A 143 -30.05 -6.60 -12.18
CA GLY A 143 -28.79 -7.31 -12.27
C GLY A 143 -27.74 -6.65 -13.18
N LYS A 144 -27.86 -5.32 -13.40
CA LYS A 144 -26.97 -4.52 -14.26
C LYS A 144 -25.93 -3.71 -13.49
N SER A 145 -25.98 -3.73 -12.17
CA SER A 145 -24.95 -3.12 -11.33
C SER A 145 -23.62 -3.84 -11.47
N THR A 146 -22.52 -3.08 -11.45
CA THR A 146 -21.18 -3.66 -11.51
C THR A 146 -20.65 -3.88 -10.10
N ILE A 147 -20.17 -5.10 -9.83
CA ILE A 147 -19.52 -5.46 -8.59
C ILE A 147 -18.20 -6.12 -8.94
N SER A 148 -17.11 -5.66 -8.36
CA SER A 148 -15.78 -6.23 -8.56
C SER A 148 -15.02 -6.28 -7.26
N SER A 149 -14.07 -7.20 -7.16
CA SER A 149 -13.14 -7.26 -6.04
C SER A 149 -11.81 -7.85 -6.48
N TYR A 150 -10.77 -7.52 -5.74
CA TYR A 150 -9.45 -8.09 -5.93
C TYR A 150 -8.77 -8.34 -4.59
N LYS A 151 -7.89 -9.33 -4.56
CA LYS A 151 -6.93 -9.55 -3.51
C LYS A 151 -5.62 -10.01 -4.12
N ASN A 152 -4.54 -9.34 -3.78
CA ASN A 152 -3.20 -9.71 -4.20
C ASN A 152 -2.21 -9.49 -3.07
N GLY A 153 -1.05 -10.09 -3.18
CA GLY A 153 0.01 -9.94 -2.20
C GLY A 153 1.32 -10.48 -2.72
N ASN A 154 2.37 -10.11 -2.05
CA ASN A 154 3.69 -10.63 -2.31
C ASN A 154 4.52 -10.69 -1.04
N LYS A 155 5.49 -11.60 -1.05
CA LYS A 155 6.43 -11.80 0.04
C LYS A 155 7.83 -11.62 -0.48
N LEU A 156 8.67 -10.95 0.32
CA LEU A 156 10.09 -10.78 0.10
C LEU A 156 10.87 -11.39 1.26
N ILE A 157 11.92 -12.10 0.95
CA ILE A 157 12.88 -12.63 1.91
C ILE A 157 14.26 -12.17 1.48
N SER A 158 15.03 -11.61 2.39
CA SER A 158 16.39 -11.16 2.10
C SER A 158 17.35 -11.63 3.16
N PHE A 159 18.54 -12.02 2.69
CA PHE A 159 19.73 -12.19 3.50
C PHE A 159 20.75 -11.17 3.04
N PHE A 160 21.36 -10.44 3.95
CA PHE A 160 22.32 -9.41 3.59
C PHE A 160 23.49 -9.36 4.57
N GLY A 161 24.61 -8.89 4.06
CA GLY A 161 25.81 -8.70 4.86
C GLY A 161 26.62 -7.53 4.35
N ARG A 162 27.35 -6.89 5.25
CA ARG A 162 28.27 -5.80 4.96
C ARG A 162 29.49 -5.92 5.86
N LEU A 163 30.66 -5.73 5.29
CA LEU A 163 31.92 -5.63 6.02
C LEU A 163 32.55 -4.28 5.71
N THR A 164 33.06 -3.63 6.74
CA THR A 164 33.81 -2.38 6.63
C THR A 164 35.11 -2.54 7.40
N TYR A 165 36.19 -2.09 6.78
CA TYR A 165 37.51 -2.05 7.38
C TYR A 165 38.08 -0.64 7.23
N ASN A 166 38.60 -0.09 8.33
CA ASN A 166 39.26 1.21 8.36
C ASN A 166 40.62 1.08 9.02
N TYR A 167 41.68 1.60 8.38
CA TYR A 167 43.03 1.67 8.91
C TYR A 167 43.47 3.09 9.15
N ASP A 168 43.74 3.46 10.40
CA ASP A 168 44.27 4.74 10.86
C ASP A 168 43.50 5.95 10.29
N ASN A 169 42.22 5.80 10.02
CA ASN A 169 41.34 6.81 9.36
C ASN A 169 41.88 7.28 7.99
N LYS A 170 42.77 6.51 7.35
CA LYS A 170 43.39 6.84 6.06
C LYS A 170 42.90 5.96 4.93
N TYR A 171 42.71 4.68 5.22
CA TYR A 171 42.30 3.70 4.22
C TYR A 171 41.01 3.01 4.67
N MET A 172 39.98 3.12 3.85
CA MET A 172 38.67 2.50 4.13
C MET A 172 38.32 1.54 2.99
N LEU A 173 37.89 0.35 3.34
CA LEU A 173 37.35 -0.65 2.43
C LEU A 173 35.95 -1.06 2.91
N MET A 174 34.99 -1.13 2.01
CA MET A 174 33.63 -1.62 2.32
C MET A 174 33.16 -2.57 1.21
N GLY A 175 32.55 -3.67 1.61
CA GLY A 175 31.87 -4.61 0.72
C GLY A 175 30.52 -4.98 1.29
N SER A 176 29.51 -5.10 0.43
CA SER A 176 28.17 -5.57 0.80
C SER A 176 27.67 -6.60 -0.18
N LEU A 177 26.80 -7.48 0.29
CA LEU A 177 26.14 -8.47 -0.54
C LEU A 177 24.74 -8.72 0.00
N ARG A 178 23.76 -8.77 -0.90
CA ARG A 178 22.36 -9.10 -0.58
C ARG A 178 21.87 -10.22 -1.51
N ARG A 179 21.22 -11.20 -0.93
CA ARG A 179 20.45 -12.20 -1.65
C ARG A 179 18.97 -12.01 -1.33
N GLU A 180 18.16 -11.76 -2.34
CA GLU A 180 16.75 -11.48 -2.17
C GLU A 180 15.88 -12.43 -3.00
N GLY A 181 14.81 -12.92 -2.38
CA GLY A 181 13.81 -13.76 -3.02
C GLY A 181 12.44 -13.08 -2.97
N SER A 182 11.71 -13.11 -4.09
CA SER A 182 10.37 -12.55 -4.21
C SER A 182 9.36 -13.59 -4.71
N SER A 183 8.19 -13.61 -4.07
CA SER A 183 7.08 -14.46 -4.52
C SER A 183 6.45 -14.00 -5.83
N LYS A 184 6.76 -12.80 -6.33
CA LYS A 184 6.27 -12.27 -7.61
C LYS A 184 6.90 -12.94 -8.83
N PHE A 185 8.08 -13.53 -8.65
CA PHE A 185 8.79 -14.16 -9.75
C PHE A 185 8.44 -15.65 -9.91
N GLY A 186 8.57 -16.15 -11.13
CA GLY A 186 8.30 -17.55 -11.47
C GLY A 186 9.16 -18.55 -10.71
N VAL A 187 8.77 -19.82 -10.74
CA VAL A 187 9.28 -20.90 -9.85
C VAL A 187 10.81 -20.99 -9.81
N ASN A 188 11.52 -20.76 -10.90
CA ASN A 188 12.98 -20.92 -10.99
C ASN A 188 13.77 -19.60 -10.97
N HIS A 189 13.11 -18.46 -10.82
CA HIS A 189 13.73 -17.13 -10.90
C HIS A 189 13.43 -16.24 -9.69
N LYS A 190 13.13 -16.84 -8.54
CA LYS A 190 12.69 -16.11 -7.34
C LYS A 190 13.81 -15.37 -6.64
N TRP A 191 15.07 -15.73 -6.86
CA TRP A 191 16.22 -15.23 -6.12
C TRP A 191 17.18 -14.42 -6.99
N GLY A 192 17.62 -13.29 -6.48
CA GLY A 192 18.64 -12.43 -7.06
C GLY A 192 19.78 -12.16 -6.08
N TRP A 193 20.96 -11.83 -6.61
CA TRP A 193 22.12 -11.36 -5.87
C TRP A 193 22.38 -9.90 -6.21
N PHE A 194 22.68 -9.12 -5.19
CA PHE A 194 22.90 -7.67 -5.30
C PHE A 194 24.18 -7.34 -4.50
N PRO A 195 25.30 -7.03 -5.18
CA PRO A 195 26.55 -6.58 -4.56
C PRO A 195 26.48 -5.13 -4.11
#